data_1d1a270120a906c19cae5365ec804b47
#
_entry.id   1d1a270120a906c19cae5365ec804b47
#
_cell.length_a   1.000
_cell.length_b   1.000
_cell.length_c   1.000
_cell.angle_alpha   90.00
_cell.angle_beta   90.00
_cell.angle_gamma   90.00
#
_symmetry.space_group_name_H-M   'P 1'
#
loop_
_entity.id
_entity.type
_entity.pdbx_description
1 polymer ?
#
loop_
_entity_poly.entity_id
_entity_poly.type
_entity_poly.pdbx_seq_one_letter_code
_entity_poly.pdbx_strand_id
1 'polypeptide(L)'
;MKYIAVLTLLLCGCDLGMHGGSGDLQVGQKAPVLATKTLADVGGDLSKITTYRYPDPRMYQYSLDQALKTGKPVVLAFATPAHCTVCDNQLAMLKGLQDKYGRNVIFLHMDEYDNPQAYKAFRVVGDPWTFVIGKEGVVRCVAPGRVLYSELDTAIKDALEGKVDHAL
;
A
#
# COMPACT_ATOMS: atom_id res chain seq x y z
N MET A 1 -64.24 15.03 -26.29
CA MET A 1 -63.32 14.34 -25.34
C MET A 1 -62.00 14.15 -26.05
N LYS A 2 -60.98 14.91 -25.66
CA LYS A 2 -59.62 14.84 -26.22
C LYS A 2 -58.73 14.19 -25.20
N TYR A 3 -58.22 13.02 -25.47
CA TYR A 3 -57.24 12.35 -24.63
C TYR A 3 -55.84 12.83 -25.00
N ILE A 4 -55.18 13.52 -24.07
CA ILE A 4 -53.80 13.93 -24.18
C ILE A 4 -52.98 12.77 -23.62
N ALA A 5 -52.24 12.07 -24.50
CA ALA A 5 -51.25 11.06 -24.09
C ALA A 5 -49.98 11.77 -23.66
N VAL A 6 -49.61 11.72 -22.39
CA VAL A 6 -48.34 12.17 -21.86
C VAL A 6 -47.32 11.08 -22.11
N LEU A 7 -46.42 11.32 -23.03
CA LEU A 7 -45.28 10.45 -23.33
C LEU A 7 -44.15 10.77 -22.32
N THR A 8 -43.99 9.92 -21.31
CA THR A 8 -42.91 10.03 -20.35
C THR A 8 -41.63 9.47 -20.98
N LEU A 9 -40.72 10.37 -21.37
CA LEU A 9 -39.36 9.98 -21.77
C LEU A 9 -38.60 9.55 -20.53
N LEU A 10 -38.31 8.24 -20.39
CA LEU A 10 -37.30 7.70 -19.48
C LEU A 10 -35.92 8.00 -20.06
N LEU A 11 -35.28 9.05 -19.54
CA LEU A 11 -33.85 9.27 -19.75
C LEU A 11 -33.07 8.25 -18.92
N CYS A 12 -32.65 7.17 -19.57
CA CYS A 12 -31.69 6.21 -19.03
C CYS A 12 -30.32 6.91 -19.03
N GLY A 13 -29.98 7.55 -17.91
CA GLY A 13 -28.65 8.09 -17.68
C GLY A 13 -27.66 6.96 -17.55
N CYS A 14 -26.89 6.66 -18.61
CA CYS A 14 -25.69 5.86 -18.53
C CYS A 14 -24.65 6.69 -17.78
N ASP A 15 -24.50 6.43 -16.51
CA ASP A 15 -23.37 6.91 -15.72
C ASP A 15 -22.11 6.18 -16.21
N LEU A 16 -21.50 6.73 -17.26
CA LEU A 16 -20.16 6.36 -17.71
C LEU A 16 -19.18 6.92 -16.69
N GLY A 17 -19.03 6.23 -15.58
CA GLY A 17 -17.95 6.46 -14.61
C GLY A 17 -16.59 6.22 -15.26
N MET A 18 -16.15 7.12 -16.12
CA MET A 18 -14.76 7.23 -16.54
C MET A 18 -13.93 7.79 -15.37
N HIS A 19 -13.60 6.94 -14.42
CA HIS A 19 -12.49 7.20 -13.49
C HIS A 19 -11.19 6.69 -14.12
N GLY A 20 -10.84 7.23 -15.26
CA GLY A 20 -9.52 7.19 -15.85
C GLY A 20 -8.67 8.34 -15.33
N GLY A 21 -8.52 8.49 -14.02
CA GLY A 21 -7.60 9.44 -13.43
C GLY A 21 -6.18 8.90 -13.55
N SER A 22 -5.34 9.54 -14.36
CA SER A 22 -3.87 9.39 -14.37
C SER A 22 -3.29 10.09 -13.12
N GLY A 23 -3.75 9.74 -11.93
CA GLY A 23 -3.29 10.27 -10.65
C GLY A 23 -2.68 9.17 -9.80
N ASP A 24 -1.89 9.57 -8.80
CA ASP A 24 -1.31 8.68 -7.80
C ASP A 24 -2.40 7.93 -7.03
N LEU A 25 -2.05 6.77 -6.45
CA LEU A 25 -2.96 6.03 -5.58
C LEU A 25 -3.29 6.87 -4.34
N GLN A 26 -4.59 7.11 -4.11
CA GLN A 26 -5.06 8.03 -3.08
C GLN A 26 -5.65 7.30 -1.86
N VAL A 27 -5.67 7.99 -0.72
CA VAL A 27 -6.42 7.57 0.47
C VAL A 27 -7.90 7.34 0.09
N GLY A 28 -8.47 6.26 0.62
CA GLY A 28 -9.85 5.84 0.33
C GLY A 28 -9.98 4.88 -0.86
N GLN A 29 -8.97 4.75 -1.70
CA GLN A 29 -8.98 3.80 -2.81
C GLN A 29 -8.61 2.38 -2.35
N LYS A 30 -9.07 1.37 -3.06
CA LYS A 30 -8.62 -0.01 -2.85
C LYS A 30 -7.15 -0.14 -3.26
N ALA A 31 -6.36 -0.77 -2.40
CA ALA A 31 -5.00 -1.12 -2.74
C ALA A 31 -4.98 -2.16 -3.89
N PRO A 32 -4.03 -2.05 -4.82
CA PRO A 32 -3.80 -3.08 -5.82
C PRO A 32 -3.54 -4.45 -5.16
N VAL A 33 -4.14 -5.50 -5.74
CA VAL A 33 -3.94 -6.89 -5.27
C VAL A 33 -3.06 -7.60 -6.28
N LEU A 34 -1.86 -7.97 -5.87
CA LEU A 34 -0.91 -8.70 -6.73
C LEU A 34 -0.02 -9.61 -5.88
N ALA A 35 0.39 -10.71 -6.46
CA ALA A 35 1.42 -11.57 -5.88
C ALA A 35 2.77 -10.85 -6.00
N THR A 36 3.46 -10.68 -4.87
CA THR A 36 4.81 -10.13 -4.80
C THR A 36 5.77 -11.20 -4.30
N LYS A 37 7.05 -11.03 -4.56
CA LYS A 37 8.08 -11.98 -4.14
C LYS A 37 8.13 -12.12 -2.61
N THR A 38 8.28 -13.34 -2.13
CA THR A 38 8.40 -13.67 -0.70
C THR A 38 9.76 -14.30 -0.39
N LEU A 39 10.09 -14.39 0.88
CA LEU A 39 11.31 -15.05 1.34
C LEU A 39 11.34 -16.54 0.95
N ALA A 40 10.18 -17.21 0.91
CA ALA A 40 10.06 -18.59 0.48
C ALA A 40 10.40 -18.77 -1.01
N ASP A 41 10.00 -17.83 -1.87
CA ASP A 41 10.27 -17.88 -3.31
C ASP A 41 11.76 -17.80 -3.65
N VAL A 42 12.57 -17.27 -2.74
CA VAL A 42 14.03 -17.14 -2.89
C VAL A 42 14.80 -18.14 -2.02
N GLY A 43 14.12 -19.15 -1.48
CA GLY A 43 14.75 -20.21 -0.67
C GLY A 43 15.34 -19.70 0.65
N GLY A 44 14.81 -18.60 1.21
CA GLY A 44 15.29 -18.00 2.45
C GLY A 44 16.46 -17.02 2.28
N ASP A 45 16.92 -16.78 1.06
CA ASP A 45 18.06 -15.90 0.77
C ASP A 45 17.59 -14.44 0.57
N LEU A 46 17.73 -13.64 1.63
CA LEU A 46 17.32 -12.23 1.62
C LEU A 46 18.05 -11.38 0.58
N SER A 47 19.27 -11.77 0.16
CA SER A 47 20.00 -11.02 -0.86
C SER A 47 19.37 -11.08 -2.27
N LYS A 48 18.41 -12.00 -2.46
CA LYS A 48 17.67 -12.19 -3.72
C LYS A 48 16.31 -11.50 -3.74
N ILE A 49 15.97 -10.75 -2.68
CA ILE A 49 14.66 -10.08 -2.57
C ILE A 49 14.78 -8.61 -2.18
N THR A 50 15.97 -8.17 -1.76
CA THR A 50 16.20 -6.77 -1.38
C THR A 50 17.67 -6.39 -1.48
N THR A 51 17.91 -5.13 -1.82
CA THR A 51 19.24 -4.49 -1.76
C THR A 51 19.55 -3.89 -0.38
N TYR A 52 18.59 -3.97 0.56
CA TYR A 52 18.81 -3.49 1.93
C TYR A 52 19.86 -4.34 2.65
N ARG A 53 20.88 -3.69 3.22
CA ARG A 53 22.00 -4.36 3.88
C ARG A 53 21.61 -5.09 5.17
N TYR A 54 20.54 -4.64 5.85
CA TYR A 54 20.12 -5.15 7.16
C TYR A 54 18.64 -5.54 7.16
N PRO A 55 18.20 -6.42 6.23
CA PRO A 55 16.79 -6.75 6.08
C PRO A 55 16.25 -7.51 7.29
N ASP A 56 14.98 -7.27 7.61
CA ASP A 56 14.26 -8.04 8.60
C ASP A 56 13.43 -9.11 7.89
N PRO A 57 13.69 -10.41 8.12
CA PRO A 57 12.97 -11.50 7.44
C PRO A 57 11.45 -11.43 7.59
N ARG A 58 10.95 -10.81 8.66
CA ARG A 58 9.51 -10.66 8.92
C ARG A 58 8.79 -9.83 7.87
N MET A 59 9.49 -8.91 7.19
CA MET A 59 8.93 -8.05 6.13
C MET A 59 8.75 -8.76 4.78
N TYR A 60 9.14 -10.04 4.67
CA TYR A 60 9.13 -10.80 3.42
C TYR A 60 8.40 -12.14 3.55
N GLN A 61 7.63 -12.34 4.65
CA GLN A 61 6.92 -13.59 4.91
C GLN A 61 5.66 -13.75 4.05
N TYR A 62 5.07 -12.65 3.62
CA TYR A 62 3.84 -12.62 2.84
C TYR A 62 4.07 -11.92 1.51
N SER A 63 3.42 -12.40 0.45
CA SER A 63 3.15 -11.57 -0.71
C SER A 63 2.05 -10.54 -0.38
N LEU A 64 1.93 -9.48 -1.16
CA LEU A 64 0.94 -8.44 -0.89
C LEU A 64 -0.49 -9.00 -0.88
N ASP A 65 -0.85 -9.85 -1.85
CA ASP A 65 -2.18 -10.46 -1.90
C ASP A 65 -2.46 -11.38 -0.71
N GLN A 66 -1.45 -12.08 -0.20
CA GLN A 66 -1.56 -12.89 1.01
C GLN A 66 -1.76 -12.00 2.24
N ALA A 67 -0.97 -10.92 2.37
CA ALA A 67 -1.07 -10.00 3.48
C ALA A 67 -2.47 -9.36 3.56
N LEU A 68 -3.00 -8.90 2.43
CA LEU A 68 -4.34 -8.30 2.35
C LEU A 68 -5.47 -9.28 2.73
N LYS A 69 -5.31 -10.57 2.43
CA LYS A 69 -6.29 -11.60 2.82
C LYS A 69 -6.34 -11.91 4.31
N THR A 70 -5.33 -11.49 5.08
CA THR A 70 -5.30 -11.75 6.54
C THR A 70 -6.32 -10.93 7.32
N GLY A 71 -6.86 -9.84 6.74
CA GLY A 71 -7.73 -8.89 7.43
C GLY A 71 -7.00 -8.05 8.47
N LYS A 72 -5.67 -8.03 8.48
CA LYS A 72 -4.86 -7.11 9.29
C LYS A 72 -4.50 -5.87 8.46
N PRO A 73 -4.30 -4.71 9.10
CA PRO A 73 -3.67 -3.59 8.42
C PRO A 73 -2.29 -3.96 7.88
N VAL A 74 -1.91 -3.36 6.76
CA VAL A 74 -0.60 -3.58 6.12
C VAL A 74 0.14 -2.25 6.03
N VAL A 75 1.36 -2.19 6.51
CA VAL A 75 2.34 -1.15 6.22
C VAL A 75 3.21 -1.64 5.08
N LEU A 76 3.10 -0.98 3.93
CA LEU A 76 3.82 -1.34 2.71
C LEU A 76 4.82 -0.24 2.37
N ALA A 77 6.10 -0.56 2.45
CA ALA A 77 7.18 0.35 2.12
C ALA A 77 7.79 -0.01 0.75
N PHE A 78 7.86 0.97 -0.11
CA PHE A 78 8.64 0.94 -1.35
C PHE A 78 9.96 1.66 -1.07
N ALA A 79 11.06 0.94 -1.23
CA ALA A 79 12.39 1.46 -0.96
C ALA A 79 13.44 0.61 -1.68
N THR A 80 14.40 1.26 -2.34
CA THR A 80 15.49 0.57 -3.04
C THR A 80 16.84 1.10 -2.56
N PRO A 81 17.39 0.58 -1.45
CA PRO A 81 18.60 1.08 -0.82
C PRO A 81 19.83 1.14 -1.74
N ALA A 82 19.89 0.31 -2.79
CA ALA A 82 21.00 0.35 -3.74
C ALA A 82 21.23 1.72 -4.40
N HIS A 83 20.17 2.55 -4.51
CA HIS A 83 20.29 3.90 -5.10
C HIS A 83 19.64 5.01 -4.22
N CYS A 84 19.21 4.68 -3.00
CA CYS A 84 18.46 5.56 -2.13
C CYS A 84 19.00 5.52 -0.70
N THR A 85 19.86 6.47 -0.34
CA THR A 85 20.49 6.52 1.00
C THR A 85 19.49 6.79 2.14
N VAL A 86 18.41 7.52 1.88
CA VAL A 86 17.36 7.77 2.89
C VAL A 86 16.49 6.55 3.13
N CYS A 87 16.48 5.58 2.21
CA CYS A 87 15.74 4.32 2.31
C CYS A 87 16.24 3.47 3.47
N ASP A 88 17.56 3.44 3.72
CA ASP A 88 18.15 2.70 4.85
C ASP A 88 17.57 3.17 6.19
N ASN A 89 17.48 4.48 6.39
CA ASN A 89 16.94 5.08 7.61
C ASN A 89 15.43 4.79 7.75
N GLN A 90 14.70 4.86 6.63
CA GLN A 90 13.27 4.56 6.61
C GLN A 90 13.00 3.11 7.00
N LEU A 91 13.73 2.16 6.41
CA LEU A 91 13.60 0.74 6.72
C LEU A 91 14.03 0.41 8.15
N ALA A 92 15.08 1.04 8.66
CA ALA A 92 15.50 0.90 10.06
C ALA A 92 14.41 1.37 11.02
N MET A 93 13.76 2.50 10.74
CA MET A 93 12.64 3.01 11.52
C MET A 93 11.44 2.06 11.50
N LEU A 94 11.11 1.49 10.33
CA LEU A 94 10.02 0.53 10.18
C LEU A 94 10.22 -0.74 11.02
N LYS A 95 11.45 -1.19 11.22
CA LYS A 95 11.74 -2.34 12.12
C LYS A 95 11.29 -2.04 13.55
N GLY A 96 11.52 -0.82 14.05
CA GLY A 96 11.05 -0.40 15.37
C GLY A 96 9.51 -0.40 15.49
N LEU A 97 8.81 0.05 14.42
CA LEU A 97 7.35 -0.02 14.38
C LEU A 97 6.85 -1.46 14.27
N GLN A 98 7.54 -2.31 13.53
CA GLN A 98 7.22 -3.73 13.42
C GLN A 98 7.39 -4.44 14.78
N ASP A 99 8.39 -4.11 15.56
CA ASP A 99 8.56 -4.65 16.92
C ASP A 99 7.37 -4.27 17.81
N LYS A 100 6.84 -3.07 17.64
CA LYS A 100 5.68 -2.56 18.39
C LYS A 100 4.35 -3.17 17.93
N TYR A 101 4.13 -3.29 16.63
CA TYR A 101 2.82 -3.59 16.05
C TYR A 101 2.71 -4.93 15.34
N GLY A 102 3.80 -5.67 15.13
CA GLY A 102 3.87 -6.84 14.25
C GLY A 102 2.94 -8.01 14.60
N ARG A 103 2.30 -8.00 15.79
CA ARG A 103 1.24 -8.97 16.13
C ARG A 103 -0.08 -8.66 15.41
N ASN A 104 -0.37 -7.38 15.18
CA ASN A 104 -1.66 -6.88 14.70
C ASN A 104 -1.58 -6.22 13.33
N VAL A 105 -0.37 -5.93 12.84
CA VAL A 105 -0.09 -5.24 11.57
C VAL A 105 0.97 -6.03 10.81
N ILE A 106 0.78 -6.17 9.51
CA ILE A 106 1.79 -6.79 8.63
C ILE A 106 2.64 -5.67 8.03
N PHE A 107 3.96 -5.84 8.08
CA PHE A 107 4.92 -4.95 7.45
C PHE A 107 5.50 -5.65 6.23
N LEU A 108 5.48 -4.97 5.09
CA LEU A 108 6.06 -5.45 3.83
C LEU A 108 7.04 -4.41 3.29
N HIS A 109 8.14 -4.90 2.75
CA HIS A 109 9.11 -4.09 2.02
C HIS A 109 9.19 -4.56 0.57
N MET A 110 9.10 -3.62 -0.37
CA MET A 110 9.25 -3.82 -1.81
C MET A 110 10.49 -3.09 -2.31
N ASP A 111 11.44 -3.86 -2.83
CA ASP A 111 12.58 -3.35 -3.57
C ASP A 111 12.21 -3.31 -5.06
N GLU A 112 12.53 -2.23 -5.78
CA GLU A 112 12.13 -2.04 -7.18
C GLU A 112 12.68 -3.13 -8.10
N TYR A 113 13.93 -3.55 -7.87
CA TYR A 113 14.57 -4.58 -8.69
C TYR A 113 13.85 -5.92 -8.63
N ASP A 114 13.21 -6.22 -7.50
CA ASP A 114 12.54 -7.50 -7.27
C ASP A 114 11.02 -7.43 -7.46
N ASN A 115 10.42 -6.23 -7.34
CA ASN A 115 8.99 -6.02 -7.42
C ASN A 115 8.58 -4.83 -8.31
N PRO A 116 9.11 -4.70 -9.56
CA PRO A 116 8.80 -3.56 -10.43
C PRO A 116 7.31 -3.45 -10.77
N GLN A 117 6.60 -4.58 -10.81
CA GLN A 117 5.15 -4.60 -11.02
C GLN A 117 4.37 -3.97 -9.86
N ALA A 118 4.87 -4.06 -8.62
CA ALA A 118 4.26 -3.42 -7.47
C ALA A 118 4.45 -1.89 -7.53
N TYR A 119 5.65 -1.42 -7.86
CA TYR A 119 5.92 0.01 -8.10
C TYR A 119 4.96 0.59 -9.14
N LYS A 120 4.80 -0.11 -10.27
CA LYS A 120 3.87 0.29 -11.32
C LYS A 120 2.42 0.31 -10.85
N ALA A 121 1.97 -0.74 -10.13
CA ALA A 121 0.59 -0.86 -9.67
C ALA A 121 0.23 0.21 -8.64
N PHE A 122 1.15 0.54 -7.74
CA PHE A 122 0.99 1.61 -6.74
C PHE A 122 1.35 3.00 -7.27
N ARG A 123 1.83 3.08 -8.53
CA ARG A 123 2.27 4.33 -9.18
C ARG A 123 3.36 5.06 -8.40
N VAL A 124 4.25 4.30 -7.78
CA VAL A 124 5.41 4.83 -7.08
C VAL A 124 6.42 5.34 -8.10
N VAL A 125 6.78 6.62 -7.98
CA VAL A 125 7.69 7.31 -8.93
C VAL A 125 9.00 7.73 -8.26
N GLY A 126 9.22 7.33 -7.02
CA GLY A 126 10.44 7.64 -6.28
C GLY A 126 10.50 6.88 -4.94
N ASP A 127 11.68 6.88 -4.32
CA ASP A 127 11.96 6.17 -3.07
C ASP A 127 12.39 7.15 -1.96
N PRO A 128 12.03 6.85 -0.69
CA PRO A 128 11.05 5.83 -0.27
C PRO A 128 9.60 6.33 -0.39
N TRP A 129 8.63 5.41 -0.51
CA TRP A 129 7.21 5.68 -0.32
C TRP A 129 6.64 4.67 0.68
N THR A 130 5.72 5.12 1.54
CA THR A 130 5.06 4.23 2.51
C THR A 130 3.54 4.35 2.40
N PHE A 131 2.86 3.22 2.35
CA PHE A 131 1.41 3.13 2.39
C PHE A 131 0.97 2.44 3.67
N VAL A 132 -0.09 2.92 4.31
CA VAL A 132 -0.83 2.18 5.33
C VAL A 132 -2.16 1.76 4.71
N ILE A 133 -2.42 0.47 4.71
CA ILE A 133 -3.62 -0.13 4.14
C ILE A 133 -4.44 -0.72 5.30
N GLY A 134 -5.71 -0.38 5.37
CA GLY A 134 -6.63 -0.86 6.41
C GLY A 134 -7.02 -2.33 6.24
N LYS A 135 -7.71 -2.87 7.24
CA LYS A 135 -8.15 -4.28 7.31
C LYS A 135 -8.99 -4.70 6.10
N GLU A 136 -9.73 -3.78 5.51
CA GLU A 136 -10.58 -3.98 4.35
C GLU A 136 -9.85 -3.80 3.01
N GLY A 137 -8.51 -3.63 3.03
CA GLY A 137 -7.70 -3.43 1.83
C GLY A 137 -7.85 -2.04 1.20
N VAL A 138 -8.28 -1.03 1.98
CA VAL A 138 -8.36 0.37 1.55
C VAL A 138 -7.15 1.13 2.02
N VAL A 139 -6.55 1.94 1.15
CA VAL A 139 -5.45 2.84 1.50
C VAL A 139 -5.93 3.86 2.52
N ARG A 140 -5.24 3.95 3.65
CA ARG A 140 -5.53 4.85 4.76
C ARG A 140 -4.54 6.00 4.87
N CYS A 141 -3.30 5.75 4.48
CA CYS A 141 -2.25 6.75 4.46
C CYS A 141 -1.35 6.54 3.25
N VAL A 142 -0.93 7.63 2.63
CA VAL A 142 0.09 7.67 1.57
C VAL A 142 1.16 8.66 2.00
N ALA A 143 2.39 8.21 2.16
CA ALA A 143 3.54 9.01 2.56
C ALA A 143 4.64 8.94 1.50
N PRO A 144 4.65 9.88 0.52
CA PRO A 144 5.73 10.02 -0.43
C PRO A 144 7.00 10.59 0.25
N GLY A 145 8.14 9.99 -0.01
CA GLY A 145 9.39 10.38 0.61
C GLY A 145 9.55 9.85 2.04
N ARG A 146 10.40 10.51 2.81
CA ARG A 146 10.66 10.12 4.19
C ARG A 146 9.51 10.51 5.10
N VAL A 147 8.98 9.55 5.85
CA VAL A 147 7.97 9.78 6.90
C VAL A 147 8.61 9.66 8.29
N LEU A 148 8.14 10.46 9.25
CA LEU A 148 8.60 10.40 10.63
C LEU A 148 7.97 9.22 11.39
N TYR A 149 8.66 8.75 12.43
CA TYR A 149 8.15 7.68 13.29
C TYR A 149 6.78 8.03 13.89
N SER A 150 6.61 9.25 14.40
CA SER A 150 5.35 9.70 15.02
C SER A 150 4.18 9.78 14.04
N GLU A 151 4.44 10.19 12.82
CA GLU A 151 3.43 10.28 11.75
C GLU A 151 2.92 8.89 11.39
N LEU A 152 3.85 7.97 11.12
CA LEU A 152 3.48 6.60 10.77
C LEU A 152 2.90 5.82 11.95
N ASP A 153 3.35 6.08 13.18
CA ASP A 153 2.77 5.53 14.42
C ASP A 153 1.30 5.93 14.58
N THR A 154 0.96 7.18 14.25
CA THR A 154 -0.41 7.68 14.26
C THR A 154 -1.24 7.00 13.17
N ALA A 155 -0.76 6.99 11.92
CA ALA A 155 -1.46 6.35 10.80
C ALA A 155 -1.74 4.85 11.05
N ILE A 156 -0.79 4.15 11.69
CA ILE A 156 -0.98 2.73 12.07
C ILE A 156 -2.08 2.58 13.13
N LYS A 157 -2.10 3.44 14.15
CA LYS A 157 -3.15 3.42 15.20
C LYS A 157 -4.53 3.64 14.59
N ASP A 158 -4.66 4.64 13.73
CA ASP A 158 -5.93 4.97 13.09
C ASP A 158 -6.39 3.85 12.15
N ALA A 159 -5.49 3.19 11.44
CA ALA A 159 -5.82 2.00 10.64
C ALA A 159 -6.27 0.80 11.49
N LEU A 160 -5.70 0.62 12.70
CA LEU A 160 -6.14 -0.40 13.65
C LEU A 160 -7.55 -0.12 14.20
N GLU A 161 -7.88 1.16 14.42
CA GLU A 161 -9.18 1.63 14.90
C GLU A 161 -10.22 1.78 13.78
N GLY A 162 -9.82 1.62 12.51
CA GLY A 162 -10.69 1.77 11.35
C GLY A 162 -11.04 3.22 11.00
N LYS A 163 -10.30 4.19 11.51
CA LYS A 163 -10.45 5.59 11.17
C LYS A 163 -9.92 5.86 9.75
N VAL A 164 -10.51 6.87 9.10
CA VAL A 164 -10.02 7.35 7.78
C VAL A 164 -8.93 8.37 8.04
N ASP A 165 -7.77 8.15 7.44
CA ASP A 165 -6.62 9.02 7.60
C ASP A 165 -6.36 9.95 6.42
N HIS A 166 -5.36 10.79 6.62
CA HIS A 166 -4.98 11.87 5.73
C HIS A 166 -3.71 11.50 4.94
N ALA A 167 -3.52 12.16 3.78
CA ALA A 167 -2.21 12.18 3.14
C ALA A 167 -1.21 12.92 4.05
N LEU A 168 -0.04 12.35 4.28
CA LEU A 168 1.07 12.95 5.00
C LEU A 168 1.99 13.73 4.05
#